data_8b40cc073040fe535481c53ab29e8a90
#
_entry.id   8b40cc073040fe535481c53ab29e8a90
#
_cell.length_a   1.000
_cell.length_b   1.000
_cell.length_c   1.000
_cell.angle_alpha   90.00
_cell.angle_beta   90.00
_cell.angle_gamma   90.00
#
_symmetry.space_group_name_H-M   'P 1'
#
loop_
_entity.id
_entity.type
_entity.pdbx_description
1 polymer ?
#
loop_
_entity_poly.entity_id
_entity_poly.type
_entity_poly.pdbx_seq_one_letter_code
_entity_poly.pdbx_strand_id
1 'polypeptide(L)'
;ERWRITQRVSRLNELGFDIENMSISSDDAGSSLRIQPKVVDAGHHTRRLLRLTGIDAGENQARRLLNDMDSYRAIHFPGDDVDEEMAAHQWLSEVYDPIIRAIPREYRGKLEGPEIFHQWREHRAARSRDEDRDVSREESLQSYIEDVLQHRRDEAVVTGPPTEAITLPNPTIELNWRDRI
;
A
#
# COMPACT_ATOMS: atom_id res chain seq x y z
N GLU A 1 18.40 -18.41 -1.01
CA GLU A 1 17.02 -18.94 -1.20
C GLU A 1 15.94 -18.04 -0.62
N ARG A 2 16.13 -17.47 0.58
CA ARG A 2 15.14 -16.55 1.21
C ARG A 2 14.78 -15.36 0.31
N TRP A 3 15.77 -14.76 -0.35
CA TRP A 3 15.56 -13.65 -1.28
C TRP A 3 14.65 -14.03 -2.47
N ARG A 4 14.83 -15.21 -3.06
CA ARG A 4 13.97 -15.69 -4.15
C ARG A 4 12.53 -15.92 -3.71
N ILE A 5 12.34 -16.39 -2.49
CA ILE A 5 11.04 -16.59 -1.88
C ILE A 5 10.35 -15.24 -1.69
N THR A 6 11.04 -14.28 -1.08
CA THR A 6 10.50 -12.93 -0.87
C THR A 6 10.11 -12.27 -2.19
N GLN A 7 10.92 -12.41 -3.24
CA GLN A 7 10.61 -11.85 -4.55
C GLN A 7 9.38 -12.51 -5.20
N ARG A 8 9.21 -13.84 -5.06
CA ARG A 8 8.01 -14.53 -5.56
C ARG A 8 6.76 -14.15 -4.80
N VAL A 9 6.86 -14.04 -3.48
CA VAL A 9 5.77 -13.58 -2.61
C VAL A 9 5.36 -12.16 -3.00
N SER A 10 6.32 -11.25 -3.17
CA SER A 10 6.07 -9.89 -3.63
C SER A 10 5.33 -9.85 -4.96
N ARG A 11 5.78 -10.66 -5.93
CA ARG A 11 5.15 -10.73 -7.25
C ARG A 11 3.73 -11.31 -7.23
N LEU A 12 3.46 -12.31 -6.39
CA LEU A 12 2.11 -12.84 -6.20
C LEU A 12 1.20 -11.79 -5.55
N ASN A 13 1.73 -11.06 -4.58
CA ASN A 13 1.03 -9.95 -3.95
C ASN A 13 0.71 -8.81 -4.93
N GLU A 14 1.64 -8.49 -5.85
CA GLU A 14 1.41 -7.52 -6.93
C GLU A 14 0.30 -7.95 -7.89
N LEU A 15 0.18 -9.26 -8.11
CA LEU A 15 -0.87 -9.86 -8.94
C LEU A 15 -2.23 -9.97 -8.23
N GLY A 16 -2.34 -9.53 -6.97
CA GLY A 16 -3.60 -9.53 -6.22
C GLY A 16 -3.89 -10.84 -5.46
N PHE A 17 -2.91 -11.75 -5.39
CA PHE A 17 -3.04 -12.96 -4.56
C PHE A 17 -2.58 -12.66 -3.14
N ASP A 18 -3.40 -13.01 -2.17
CA ASP A 18 -2.99 -13.01 -0.77
C ASP A 18 -2.34 -14.34 -0.41
N ILE A 19 -1.32 -14.30 0.44
CA ILE A 19 -0.60 -15.50 0.88
C ILE A 19 -0.92 -15.71 2.35
N GLU A 20 -1.92 -16.52 2.61
CA GLU A 20 -2.40 -16.78 3.97
C GLU A 20 -1.49 -17.76 4.73
N ASN A 21 -0.86 -18.69 4.01
CA ASN A 21 0.00 -19.70 4.63
C ASN A 21 1.20 -20.04 3.76
N MET A 22 2.36 -19.81 4.29
CA MET A 22 3.62 -20.25 3.72
C MET A 22 4.17 -21.39 4.59
N SER A 23 4.09 -22.61 4.10
CA SER A 23 4.71 -23.77 4.77
C SER A 23 5.98 -24.19 4.05
N ILE A 24 7.06 -24.30 4.82
CA ILE A 24 8.32 -24.85 4.34
C ILE A 24 8.36 -26.29 4.82
N SER A 25 8.25 -27.25 3.88
CA SER A 25 8.50 -28.67 4.16
C SER A 25 9.89 -29.05 3.63
N SER A 26 10.70 -29.63 4.49
CA SER A 26 12.00 -30.19 4.12
C SER A 26 11.85 -31.70 4.08
N ASP A 27 11.89 -32.28 2.87
CA ASP A 27 11.99 -33.70 2.66
C ASP A 27 13.44 -34.07 2.32
N ASP A 28 13.82 -35.34 2.50
CA ASP A 28 15.17 -35.85 2.24
C ASP A 28 15.69 -35.59 0.79
N ALA A 29 14.83 -35.16 -0.10
CA ALA A 29 15.13 -34.82 -1.50
C ALA A 29 15.30 -33.31 -1.77
N GLY A 30 15.11 -32.44 -0.75
CA GLY A 30 15.23 -30.96 -0.89
C GLY A 30 14.16 -30.19 -0.16
N SER A 31 14.40 -28.89 0.04
CA SER A 31 13.39 -28.00 0.63
C SER A 31 12.35 -27.64 -0.41
N SER A 32 11.12 -28.06 -0.22
CA SER A 32 9.97 -27.62 -1.02
C SER A 32 9.21 -26.50 -0.31
N LEU A 33 8.95 -25.41 -1.03
CA LEU A 33 8.13 -24.31 -0.55
C LEU A 33 6.73 -24.44 -1.13
N ARG A 34 5.76 -24.66 -0.26
CA ARG A 34 4.35 -24.67 -0.64
C ARG A 34 3.73 -23.32 -0.34
N ILE A 35 3.32 -22.61 -1.39
CA ILE A 35 2.60 -21.35 -1.30
C ILE A 35 1.14 -21.64 -1.65
N GLN A 36 0.22 -21.32 -0.75
CA GLN A 36 -1.22 -21.38 -1.03
C GLN A 36 -1.73 -19.96 -1.24
N PRO A 37 -1.98 -19.55 -2.49
CA PRO A 37 -2.63 -18.29 -2.75
C PRO A 37 -4.10 -18.37 -2.37
N LYS A 38 -4.59 -17.37 -1.63
CA LYS A 38 -6.00 -17.19 -1.33
C LYS A 38 -6.52 -16.08 -2.23
N VAL A 39 -7.62 -16.33 -2.91
CA VAL A 39 -8.35 -15.28 -3.61
C VAL A 39 -9.24 -14.59 -2.59
N VAL A 40 -9.00 -13.32 -2.35
CA VAL A 40 -9.83 -12.47 -1.50
C VAL A 40 -10.74 -11.60 -2.34
N ASP A 41 -11.88 -11.22 -1.79
CA ASP A 41 -12.82 -10.33 -2.44
C ASP A 41 -12.17 -8.97 -2.75
N ALA A 42 -12.55 -8.37 -3.86
CA ALA A 42 -12.10 -7.02 -4.21
C ALA A 42 -12.39 -6.04 -3.07
N GLY A 43 -11.40 -5.23 -2.69
CA GLY A 43 -11.49 -4.29 -1.58
C GLY A 43 -11.44 -4.91 -0.18
N HIS A 44 -11.03 -6.17 -0.05
CA HIS A 44 -10.88 -6.84 1.25
C HIS A 44 -9.89 -6.10 2.15
N HIS A 45 -8.70 -5.79 1.62
CA HIS A 45 -7.65 -5.12 2.39
C HIS A 45 -8.03 -3.69 2.74
N THR A 46 -8.64 -2.95 1.82
CA THR A 46 -9.16 -1.60 2.07
C THR A 46 -10.15 -1.60 3.24
N ARG A 47 -11.13 -2.51 3.22
CA ARG A 47 -12.13 -2.61 4.30
C ARG A 47 -11.52 -3.04 5.64
N ARG A 48 -10.58 -4.02 5.61
CA ARG A 48 -9.88 -4.47 6.83
C ARG A 48 -9.05 -3.36 7.44
N LEU A 49 -8.26 -2.63 6.63
CA LEU A 49 -7.46 -1.51 7.10
C LEU A 49 -8.32 -0.40 7.68
N LEU A 50 -9.37 0.00 6.95
CA LEU A 50 -10.30 1.04 7.39
C LEU A 50 -10.95 0.68 8.74
N ARG A 51 -11.39 -0.57 8.89
CA ARG A 51 -11.97 -1.04 10.15
C ARG A 51 -10.99 -1.00 11.32
N LEU A 52 -9.73 -1.40 11.10
CA LEU A 52 -8.72 -1.52 12.16
C LEU A 52 -8.08 -0.18 12.53
N THR A 53 -7.91 0.72 11.58
CA THR A 53 -7.09 1.92 11.76
C THR A 53 -7.82 3.23 11.42
N GLY A 54 -8.94 3.16 10.72
CA GLY A 54 -9.60 4.34 10.17
C GLY A 54 -8.91 4.94 8.94
N ILE A 55 -7.84 4.31 8.44
CA ILE A 55 -7.12 4.76 7.25
C ILE A 55 -7.85 4.26 6.01
N ASP A 56 -8.22 5.17 5.12
CA ASP A 56 -8.71 4.86 3.78
C ASP A 56 -7.53 4.84 2.81
N ALA A 57 -7.36 3.74 2.10
CA ALA A 57 -6.30 3.54 1.12
C ALA A 57 -6.73 2.56 0.03
N GLY A 58 -6.19 2.74 -1.18
CA GLY A 58 -6.42 1.79 -2.27
C GLY A 58 -5.93 0.37 -1.92
N GLU A 59 -6.50 -0.65 -2.55
CA GLU A 59 -6.32 -2.06 -2.20
C GLU A 59 -4.85 -2.49 -2.06
N ASN A 60 -4.00 -2.08 -2.98
CA ASN A 60 -2.57 -2.40 -2.92
C ASN A 60 -1.83 -1.68 -1.78
N GLN A 61 -2.18 -0.44 -1.49
CA GLN A 61 -1.62 0.31 -0.36
C GLN A 61 -2.11 -0.25 0.96
N ALA A 62 -3.41 -0.54 1.07
CA ALA A 62 -4.00 -1.16 2.25
C ALA A 62 -3.33 -2.49 2.59
N ARG A 63 -3.09 -3.35 1.60
CA ARG A 63 -2.37 -4.61 1.78
C ARG A 63 -0.95 -4.40 2.32
N ARG A 64 -0.21 -3.41 1.80
CA ARG A 64 1.15 -3.10 2.27
C ARG A 64 1.16 -2.60 3.71
N LEU A 65 0.21 -1.76 4.08
CA LEU A 65 0.06 -1.27 5.46
C LEU A 65 -0.33 -2.39 6.42
N LEU A 66 -1.23 -3.28 6.01
CA LEU A 66 -1.60 -4.47 6.78
C LEU A 66 -0.40 -5.41 6.99
N ASN A 67 0.39 -5.66 5.96
CA ASN A 67 1.61 -6.47 6.07
C ASN A 67 2.63 -5.84 7.04
N ASP A 68 2.74 -4.51 7.04
CA ASP A 68 3.60 -3.81 8.00
C ASP A 68 3.08 -3.94 9.43
N MET A 69 1.79 -3.78 9.62
CA MET A 69 1.12 -3.98 10.90
C MET A 69 1.25 -5.42 11.41
N ASP A 70 1.07 -6.42 10.54
CA ASP A 70 1.24 -7.84 10.90
C ASP A 70 2.71 -8.13 11.28
N SER A 71 3.67 -7.52 10.60
CA SER A 71 5.10 -7.60 10.95
C SER A 71 5.39 -6.95 12.31
N TYR A 72 4.81 -5.78 12.57
CA TYR A 72 4.90 -5.11 13.86
C TYR A 72 4.33 -5.99 14.98
N ARG A 73 3.15 -6.56 14.77
CA ARG A 73 2.51 -7.49 15.72
C ARG A 73 3.43 -8.68 16.03
N ALA A 74 3.98 -9.33 15.01
CA ALA A 74 4.86 -10.48 15.18
C ALA A 74 6.13 -10.17 16.00
N ILE A 75 6.64 -8.95 15.90
CA ILE A 75 7.85 -8.52 16.61
C ILE A 75 7.55 -8.13 18.06
N HIS A 76 6.49 -7.35 18.28
CA HIS A 76 6.21 -6.74 19.58
C HIS A 76 5.33 -7.62 20.48
N PHE A 77 4.59 -8.54 19.89
CA PHE A 77 3.69 -9.46 20.59
C PHE A 77 3.96 -10.90 20.17
N PRO A 78 5.11 -11.46 20.54
CA PRO A 78 5.42 -12.86 20.25
C PRO A 78 4.54 -13.78 21.11
N GLY A 79 3.38 -14.16 20.58
CA GLY A 79 2.39 -15.01 21.22
C GLY A 79 1.00 -14.74 20.66
N ASP A 80 0.12 -15.73 20.70
CA ASP A 80 -1.20 -15.66 20.02
C ASP A 80 -2.27 -14.82 20.74
N ASP A 81 -1.95 -14.18 21.85
CA ASP A 81 -2.94 -13.62 22.79
C ASP A 81 -3.29 -12.14 22.58
N VAL A 82 -2.73 -11.48 21.57
CA VAL A 82 -3.01 -10.05 21.34
C VAL A 82 -4.05 -9.87 20.26
N ASP A 83 -5.15 -9.23 20.63
CA ASP A 83 -6.21 -8.84 19.73
C ASP A 83 -5.65 -8.00 18.55
N GLU A 84 -6.11 -8.31 17.36
CA GLU A 84 -5.71 -7.61 16.13
C GLU A 84 -5.97 -6.09 16.23
N GLU A 85 -7.08 -5.70 16.84
CA GLU A 85 -7.46 -4.30 17.02
C GLU A 85 -6.49 -3.55 17.94
N MET A 86 -6.03 -4.20 19.01
CA MET A 86 -5.03 -3.62 19.92
C MET A 86 -3.69 -3.43 19.21
N ALA A 87 -3.22 -4.45 18.49
CA ALA A 87 -1.97 -4.36 17.73
C ALA A 87 -2.03 -3.28 16.65
N ALA A 88 -3.18 -3.16 15.95
CA ALA A 88 -3.43 -2.15 14.95
C ALA A 88 -3.40 -0.73 15.55
N HIS A 89 -4.06 -0.54 16.69
CA HIS A 89 -4.08 0.76 17.38
C HIS A 89 -2.69 1.17 17.85
N GLN A 90 -1.91 0.23 18.37
CA GLN A 90 -0.56 0.49 18.84
C GLN A 90 0.38 0.79 17.66
N TRP A 91 0.32 0.01 16.58
CA TRP A 91 1.05 0.31 15.35
C TRP A 91 0.69 1.69 14.78
N LEU A 92 -0.60 2.05 14.77
CA LEU A 92 -1.05 3.36 14.30
C LEU A 92 -0.41 4.48 15.11
N SER A 93 -0.45 4.38 16.44
CA SER A 93 0.03 5.43 17.36
C SER A 93 1.55 5.51 17.45
N GLU A 94 2.28 4.40 17.33
CA GLU A 94 3.72 4.35 17.54
C GLU A 94 4.53 4.38 16.24
N VAL A 95 3.92 3.93 15.12
CA VAL A 95 4.64 3.79 13.85
C VAL A 95 4.10 4.76 12.80
N TYR A 96 2.82 4.66 12.44
CA TYR A 96 2.25 5.42 11.33
C TYR A 96 2.07 6.91 11.65
N ASP A 97 1.32 7.22 12.67
CA ASP A 97 0.98 8.61 13.05
C ASP A 97 2.19 9.50 13.30
N PRO A 98 3.26 9.04 14.00
CA PRO A 98 4.45 9.87 14.21
C PRO A 98 5.13 10.28 12.91
N ILE A 99 5.16 9.40 11.90
CA ILE A 99 5.74 9.72 10.59
C ILE A 99 4.90 10.76 9.87
N ILE A 100 3.57 10.56 9.81
CA ILE A 100 2.69 11.49 9.10
C ILE A 100 2.65 12.87 9.79
N ARG A 101 2.67 12.90 11.10
CA ARG A 101 2.68 14.16 11.86
C ARG A 101 3.98 14.93 11.75
N ALA A 102 5.10 14.24 11.55
CA ALA A 102 6.41 14.88 11.37
C ALA A 102 6.58 15.52 9.99
N ILE A 103 5.73 15.21 9.00
CA ILE A 103 5.75 15.88 7.71
C ILE A 103 5.33 17.36 7.90
N PRO A 104 6.14 18.34 7.45
CA PRO A 104 5.79 19.75 7.50
C PRO A 104 4.46 20.05 6.79
N ARG A 105 3.71 21.02 7.31
CA ARG A 105 2.37 21.35 6.80
C ARG A 105 2.37 21.72 5.31
N GLU A 106 3.42 22.37 4.85
CA GLU A 106 3.63 22.77 3.46
C GLU A 106 3.72 21.58 2.49
N TYR A 107 4.07 20.39 2.98
CA TYR A 107 4.20 19.19 2.14
C TYR A 107 3.06 18.18 2.32
N ARG A 108 2.16 18.38 3.29
CA ARG A 108 1.07 17.42 3.57
C ARG A 108 0.04 17.31 2.46
N GLY A 109 -0.07 18.32 1.58
CA GLY A 109 -0.98 18.29 0.44
C GLY A 109 -0.38 17.67 -0.83
N LYS A 110 0.89 17.26 -0.81
CA LYS A 110 1.56 16.71 -2.00
C LYS A 110 1.20 15.28 -2.31
N LEU A 111 0.97 14.48 -1.26
CA LEU A 111 0.61 13.07 -1.35
C LEU A 111 -0.31 12.69 -0.18
N GLU A 112 -1.08 11.65 -0.37
CA GLU A 112 -1.86 11.05 0.72
C GLU A 112 -0.97 10.38 1.77
N GLY A 113 -1.43 10.31 3.03
CA GLY A 113 -0.67 9.74 4.13
C GLY A 113 -0.14 8.32 3.86
N PRO A 114 -0.97 7.38 3.38
CA PRO A 114 -0.53 6.03 3.02
C PRO A 114 0.61 5.99 2.01
N GLU A 115 0.58 6.87 1.01
CA GLU A 115 1.62 6.96 -0.02
C GLU A 115 2.91 7.55 0.55
N ILE A 116 2.83 8.60 1.38
CA ILE A 116 3.98 9.17 2.09
C ILE A 116 4.66 8.11 2.94
N PHE A 117 3.88 7.37 3.73
CA PHE A 117 4.41 6.33 4.61
C PHE A 117 5.12 5.24 3.82
N HIS A 118 4.53 4.78 2.72
CA HIS A 118 5.11 3.77 1.85
C HIS A 118 6.43 4.23 1.23
N GLN A 119 6.44 5.42 0.61
CA GLN A 119 7.64 5.98 -0.02
C GLN A 119 8.77 6.24 0.99
N TRP A 120 8.44 6.74 2.18
CA TRP A 120 9.41 6.89 3.23
C TRP A 120 10.03 5.55 3.64
N ARG A 121 9.23 4.49 3.77
CA ARG A 121 9.75 3.16 4.10
C ARG A 121 10.69 2.61 3.03
N GLU A 122 10.34 2.77 1.77
CA GLU A 122 11.20 2.37 0.66
C GLU A 122 12.51 3.18 0.64
N HIS A 123 12.42 4.48 0.86
CA HIS A 123 13.58 5.37 0.96
C HIS A 123 14.51 4.95 2.11
N ARG A 124 13.96 4.70 3.29
CA ARG A 124 14.75 4.22 4.44
C ARG A 124 15.44 2.89 4.15
N ALA A 125 14.72 1.95 3.56
CA ALA A 125 15.27 0.63 3.22
C ALA A 125 16.35 0.71 2.14
N ALA A 126 16.22 1.60 1.17
CA ALA A 126 17.25 1.85 0.15
C ALA A 126 18.50 2.44 0.79
N ARG A 127 18.36 3.51 1.59
CA ARG A 127 19.49 4.12 2.29
C ARG A 127 20.21 3.15 3.24
N SER A 128 19.46 2.35 4.00
CA SER A 128 20.05 1.37 4.90
C SER A 128 20.90 0.33 4.17
N ARG A 129 20.47 -0.05 2.96
CA ARG A 129 21.25 -0.96 2.09
C ARG A 129 22.49 -0.30 1.52
N ASP A 130 22.37 0.95 1.05
CA ASP A 130 23.45 1.68 0.41
C ASP A 130 24.54 2.06 1.43
N GLU A 131 24.15 2.36 2.66
CA GLU A 131 25.05 2.75 3.75
C GLU A 131 25.52 1.56 4.59
N ASP A 132 25.03 0.34 4.31
CA ASP A 132 25.31 -0.90 5.07
C ASP A 132 25.10 -0.74 6.58
N ARG A 133 24.08 0.04 6.97
CA ARG A 133 23.68 0.27 8.36
C ARG A 133 22.19 0.48 8.48
N ASP A 134 21.63 0.28 9.66
CA ASP A 134 20.25 0.69 9.94
C ASP A 134 20.17 2.22 10.08
N VAL A 135 19.52 2.87 9.12
CA VAL A 135 19.29 4.32 9.14
C VAL A 135 18.13 4.62 10.10
N SER A 136 18.35 5.56 11.03
CA SER A 136 17.32 5.91 12.01
C SER A 136 16.04 6.47 11.37
N ARG A 137 14.94 6.46 12.13
CA ARG A 137 13.66 7.01 11.69
C ARG A 137 13.80 8.50 11.34
N GLU A 138 14.40 9.24 12.23
CA GLU A 138 14.56 10.69 12.15
C GLU A 138 15.43 11.08 10.95
N GLU A 139 16.58 10.42 10.80
CA GLU A 139 17.51 10.66 9.70
C GLU A 139 16.88 10.32 8.34
N SER A 140 16.20 9.18 8.25
CA SER A 140 15.55 8.76 7.01
C SER A 140 14.38 9.65 6.64
N LEU A 141 13.63 10.15 7.62
CA LEU A 141 12.51 11.06 7.39
C LEU A 141 12.99 12.43 6.89
N GLN A 142 14.05 12.96 7.52
CA GLN A 142 14.67 14.21 7.10
C GLN A 142 15.13 14.13 5.64
N SER A 143 15.88 13.09 5.28
CA SER A 143 16.35 12.92 3.89
C SER A 143 15.22 12.65 2.91
N TYR A 144 14.17 11.93 3.32
CA TYR A 144 12.98 11.72 2.46
C TYR A 144 12.26 13.04 2.14
N ILE A 145 12.14 13.91 3.13
CA ILE A 145 11.53 15.24 2.93
C ILE A 145 12.38 16.06 1.97
N GLU A 146 13.70 16.12 2.18
CA GLU A 146 14.64 16.95 1.40
C GLU A 146 14.83 16.40 -0.01
N ASP A 147 15.05 15.08 -0.16
CA ASP A 147 15.45 14.48 -1.43
C ASP A 147 14.26 14.12 -2.32
N VAL A 148 13.11 13.82 -1.72
CA VAL A 148 11.96 13.28 -2.45
C VAL A 148 10.76 14.22 -2.38
N LEU A 149 10.25 14.49 -1.18
CA LEU A 149 8.96 15.14 -1.01
C LEU A 149 9.00 16.62 -1.41
N GLN A 150 10.09 17.32 -1.10
CA GLN A 150 10.28 18.73 -1.47
C GLN A 150 10.24 18.94 -2.99
N HIS A 151 10.79 18.00 -3.76
CA HIS A 151 10.89 18.07 -5.21
C HIS A 151 9.64 17.58 -5.95
N ARG A 152 8.68 16.98 -5.23
CA ARG A 152 7.41 16.61 -5.83
C ARG A 152 6.58 17.84 -6.14
N ARG A 153 5.96 17.82 -7.31
CA ARG A 153 4.94 18.81 -7.66
C ARG A 153 3.74 18.59 -6.74
N ASP A 154 3.10 19.69 -6.34
CA ASP A 154 1.79 19.58 -5.72
C ASP A 154 0.89 18.82 -6.69
N GLU A 155 0.22 17.79 -6.22
CA GLU A 155 -0.94 17.27 -6.92
C GLU A 155 -1.99 18.38 -6.84
N ALA A 156 -1.87 19.36 -7.71
CA ALA A 156 -2.94 20.30 -7.93
C ALA A 156 -4.13 19.44 -8.31
N VAL A 157 -5.11 19.36 -7.42
CA VAL A 157 -6.45 18.96 -7.82
C VAL A 157 -6.77 19.92 -8.94
N VAL A 158 -6.64 19.46 -10.17
CA VAL A 158 -7.17 20.14 -11.33
C VAL A 158 -8.68 20.01 -11.16
N THR A 159 -9.22 20.89 -10.31
CA THR A 159 -10.60 21.33 -10.43
C THR A 159 -10.61 22.13 -11.72
N GLY A 160 -10.43 21.43 -12.84
CA GLY A 160 -10.83 21.97 -14.14
C GLY A 160 -12.29 22.38 -14.01
N PRO A 161 -12.72 23.45 -14.68
CA PRO A 161 -14.14 23.74 -14.75
C PRO A 161 -14.84 22.44 -15.13
N PRO A 162 -16.03 22.16 -14.55
CA PRO A 162 -16.76 20.94 -14.84
C PRO A 162 -16.78 20.83 -16.37
N THR A 163 -16.27 19.72 -16.87
CA THR A 163 -16.18 19.46 -18.30
C THR A 163 -17.54 19.84 -18.86
N GLU A 164 -17.62 20.94 -19.61
CA GLU A 164 -18.86 21.30 -20.27
C GLU A 164 -19.28 20.03 -20.99
N ALA A 165 -20.44 19.53 -20.63
CA ALA A 165 -20.96 18.31 -21.20
C ALA A 165 -20.84 18.47 -22.71
N ILE A 166 -19.97 17.68 -23.34
CA ILE A 166 -19.85 17.66 -24.78
C ILE A 166 -21.22 17.25 -25.24
N THR A 167 -22.03 18.22 -25.61
CA THR A 167 -23.32 17.99 -26.23
C THR A 167 -22.97 17.42 -27.60
N LEU A 168 -22.84 16.09 -27.65
CA LEU A 168 -22.75 15.41 -28.93
C LEU A 168 -23.99 15.83 -29.70
N PRO A 169 -23.84 16.39 -30.92
CA PRO A 169 -25.00 16.66 -31.76
C PRO A 169 -25.73 15.33 -31.90
N ASN A 170 -26.97 15.33 -31.43
CA ASN A 170 -27.84 14.18 -31.55
C ASN A 170 -27.92 13.82 -33.06
N PRO A 171 -27.35 12.69 -33.50
CA PRO A 171 -27.58 12.27 -34.87
C PRO A 171 -29.04 11.83 -34.94
N THR A 172 -29.88 12.75 -35.34
CA THR A 172 -31.25 12.39 -35.77
C THR A 172 -31.09 11.59 -37.05
N ILE A 173 -30.67 10.34 -36.90
CA ILE A 173 -30.84 9.35 -37.97
C ILE A 173 -32.28 8.94 -37.87
N GLU A 174 -33.12 9.63 -38.62
CA GLU A 174 -34.42 9.08 -39.00
C GLU A 174 -34.17 7.84 -39.86
N LEU A 175 -34.01 6.70 -39.21
CA LEU A 175 -34.07 5.41 -39.85
C LEU A 175 -35.55 5.13 -40.20
N ASN A 176 -35.95 5.66 -41.35
CA ASN A 176 -37.24 5.33 -41.93
C ASN A 176 -37.16 3.90 -42.49
N TRP A 177 -37.39 2.90 -41.62
CA TRP A 177 -37.36 1.47 -41.93
C TRP A 177 -38.58 1.06 -42.84
N ARG A 178 -39.52 2.00 -43.07
CA ARG A 178 -40.75 1.74 -43.85
C ARG A 178 -40.59 1.83 -45.35
N ASP A 179 -39.47 2.31 -45.86
CA ASP A 179 -39.27 2.49 -47.32
C ASP A 179 -38.47 1.36 -47.98
N ARG A 180 -38.43 0.18 -47.36
CA ARG A 180 -37.89 -1.04 -47.98
C ARG A 180 -38.86 -2.20 -47.94
N ILE A 181 -39.98 -2.06 -48.67
CA ILE A 181 -40.78 -3.20 -49.13
C ILE A 181 -41.02 -2.99 -50.61
#